data_118e5c1e22dcdc29329f1d997a4ce494
#
_entry.id   118e5c1e22dcdc29329f1d997a4ce494
#
_cell.length_a   1.000
_cell.length_b   1.000
_cell.length_c   1.000
_cell.angle_alpha   90.00
_cell.angle_beta   90.00
_cell.angle_gamma   90.00
#
_symmetry.space_group_name_H-M   'P 1'
#
loop_
_entity.id
_entity.type
_entity.pdbx_description
1 polymer ?
#
loop_
_entity_poly.entity_id
_entity_poly.type
_entity_poly.pdbx_seq_one_letter_code
_entity_poly.pdbx_strand_id
1 'polypeptide(L)'
;VPIIRSIIYMRKKSHISLAGQIMDSMELDNVFDYRLPFYVGSIWPDCRPSFVTTPHKFDITFDDIERKISKFIANYDKDKGMNMRRCAGLGVIIHYIADYFTFPHNDHYPGNVKDHCYYERDLKFGMRAFLETEEAAQIKEHVAAYDSVEELTSYIRSIHNSYMKLAHTVEEDIRYIVHACTTVVKGVLNMVSYAVSTSVMNIQYV
;
A
#
# COMPACT_ATOMS: atom_id res chain seq x y z
N VAL A 1 -18.61 5.35 -22.38
CA VAL A 1 -17.51 4.35 -22.60
C VAL A 1 -16.10 4.96 -22.62
N PRO A 2 -15.77 6.10 -23.30
CA PRO A 2 -14.41 6.66 -23.25
C PRO A 2 -14.03 7.25 -21.89
N ILE A 3 -14.96 7.83 -21.13
CA ILE A 3 -14.72 8.43 -19.82
C ILE A 3 -14.33 7.35 -18.80
N ILE A 4 -15.06 6.24 -18.76
CA ILE A 4 -14.77 5.11 -17.85
C ILE A 4 -13.39 4.52 -18.13
N ARG A 5 -13.00 4.35 -19.42
CA ARG A 5 -11.65 3.90 -19.78
C ARG A 5 -10.55 4.87 -19.34
N SER A 6 -10.80 6.18 -19.42
CA SER A 6 -9.85 7.21 -18.99
C SER A 6 -9.67 7.19 -17.46
N ILE A 7 -10.73 7.00 -16.69
CA ILE A 7 -10.72 6.89 -15.23
C ILE A 7 -9.84 5.70 -14.78
N ILE A 8 -10.14 4.51 -15.28
CA ILE A 8 -9.41 3.28 -14.96
C ILE A 8 -7.91 3.41 -15.31
N TYR A 9 -7.58 4.11 -16.41
CA TYR A 9 -6.20 4.24 -16.86
C TYR A 9 -5.39 5.23 -15.99
N MET A 10 -6.03 6.24 -15.40
CA MET A 10 -5.32 7.24 -14.56
C MET A 10 -5.01 6.71 -13.16
N ARG A 11 -5.94 5.99 -12.54
CA ARG A 11 -5.75 5.28 -11.26
C ARG A 11 -4.52 4.38 -11.26
N LYS A 12 -4.40 3.52 -12.24
CA LYS A 12 -3.28 2.56 -12.38
C LYS A 12 -1.91 3.23 -12.40
N LYS A 13 -1.78 4.44 -12.95
CA LYS A 13 -0.49 5.14 -13.03
C LYS A 13 0.01 5.68 -11.69
N SER A 14 -0.88 6.09 -10.80
CA SER A 14 -0.51 6.53 -9.45
C SER A 14 -0.01 5.35 -8.63
N HIS A 15 -0.74 4.23 -8.65
CA HIS A 15 -0.32 3.00 -7.98
C HIS A 15 1.00 2.45 -8.50
N ILE A 16 1.25 2.51 -9.82
CA ILE A 16 2.54 2.08 -10.39
C ILE A 16 3.69 3.00 -9.94
N SER A 17 3.47 4.32 -9.88
CA SER A 17 4.50 5.26 -9.42
C SER A 17 4.85 5.03 -7.95
N LEU A 18 3.85 4.88 -7.09
CA LEU A 18 4.01 4.54 -5.68
C LEU A 18 4.70 3.18 -5.51
N ALA A 19 4.25 2.15 -6.24
CA ALA A 19 4.82 0.82 -6.20
C ALA A 19 6.30 0.80 -6.60
N GLY A 20 6.68 1.60 -7.62
CA GLY A 20 8.08 1.76 -8.03
C GLY A 20 8.95 2.21 -6.88
N GLN A 21 8.51 3.24 -6.18
CA GLN A 21 9.27 3.80 -5.08
C GLN A 21 9.34 2.87 -3.86
N ILE A 22 8.24 2.20 -3.52
CA ILE A 22 8.25 1.21 -2.45
C ILE A 22 9.25 0.11 -2.77
N MET A 23 9.26 -0.39 -4.01
CA MET A 23 10.24 -1.40 -4.44
C MET A 23 11.69 -0.91 -4.35
N ASP A 24 11.94 0.37 -4.65
CA ASP A 24 13.28 0.96 -4.49
C ASP A 24 13.71 1.07 -3.02
N SER A 25 12.76 1.09 -2.09
CA SER A 25 13.01 1.14 -0.64
C SER A 25 13.05 -0.24 0.04
N MET A 26 12.70 -1.31 -0.68
CA MET A 26 12.74 -2.68 -0.16
C MET A 26 14.17 -3.22 -0.28
N GLU A 27 14.78 -3.54 0.85
CA GLU A 27 16.08 -4.25 0.92
C GLU A 27 15.83 -5.75 0.69
N LEU A 28 15.56 -6.14 -0.54
CA LEU A 28 15.42 -7.55 -0.92
C LEU A 28 16.56 -7.95 -1.85
N ASP A 29 17.20 -9.07 -1.54
CA ASP A 29 18.09 -9.74 -2.49
C ASP A 29 17.27 -10.06 -3.75
N ASN A 30 17.69 -9.59 -4.94
CA ASN A 30 16.96 -9.75 -6.21
C ASN A 30 15.65 -8.96 -6.34
N VAL A 31 15.59 -7.74 -5.83
CA VAL A 31 14.42 -6.82 -5.95
C VAL A 31 13.92 -6.71 -7.40
N PHE A 32 14.81 -6.75 -8.38
CA PHE A 32 14.44 -6.62 -9.80
C PHE A 32 13.53 -7.76 -10.31
N ASP A 33 13.68 -8.98 -9.79
CA ASP A 33 12.88 -10.13 -10.22
C ASP A 33 11.42 -10.03 -9.77
N TYR A 34 11.13 -9.21 -8.74
CA TYR A 34 9.80 -9.09 -8.14
C TYR A 34 9.08 -7.77 -8.45
N ARG A 35 9.70 -6.83 -9.15
CA ARG A 35 9.08 -5.55 -9.53
C ARG A 35 7.80 -5.74 -10.32
N LEU A 36 7.85 -6.55 -11.38
CA LEU A 36 6.68 -6.78 -12.23
C LEU A 36 5.53 -7.42 -11.46
N PRO A 37 5.70 -8.50 -10.69
CA PRO A 37 4.65 -9.04 -9.82
C PRO A 37 4.07 -8.02 -8.84
N PHE A 38 4.89 -7.18 -8.23
CA PHE A 38 4.43 -6.13 -7.31
C PHE A 38 3.58 -5.07 -8.04
N TYR A 39 4.01 -4.60 -9.20
CA TYR A 39 3.23 -3.67 -10.03
C TYR A 39 1.91 -4.27 -10.48
N VAL A 40 1.91 -5.52 -10.93
CA VAL A 40 0.67 -6.23 -11.29
C VAL A 40 -0.25 -6.30 -10.07
N GLY A 41 0.26 -6.66 -8.91
CA GLY A 41 -0.49 -6.68 -7.66
C GLY A 41 -1.09 -5.32 -7.31
N SER A 42 -0.30 -4.24 -7.44
CA SER A 42 -0.72 -2.88 -7.08
C SER A 42 -1.80 -2.29 -7.99
N ILE A 43 -2.06 -2.87 -9.15
CA ILE A 43 -3.15 -2.44 -10.05
C ILE A 43 -4.24 -3.50 -10.23
N TRP A 44 -4.02 -4.72 -9.70
CA TRP A 44 -4.92 -5.85 -9.91
C TRP A 44 -6.35 -5.64 -9.42
N PRO A 45 -6.59 -5.03 -8.22
CA PRO A 45 -7.94 -4.77 -7.75
C PRO A 45 -8.77 -3.94 -8.75
N ASP A 46 -8.19 -2.92 -9.36
CA ASP A 46 -8.82 -2.08 -10.38
C ASP A 46 -9.04 -2.77 -11.74
N CYS A 47 -8.42 -3.92 -11.95
CA CYS A 47 -8.56 -4.70 -13.16
C CYS A 47 -9.67 -5.75 -13.08
N ARG A 48 -10.21 -6.02 -11.88
CA ARG A 48 -11.24 -7.04 -11.67
C ARG A 48 -12.65 -6.48 -11.86
N PRO A 49 -13.61 -7.29 -12.35
CA PRO A 49 -15.01 -6.87 -12.43
C PRO A 49 -15.60 -6.45 -11.07
N SER A 50 -15.12 -7.00 -9.96
CA SER A 50 -15.52 -6.64 -8.60
C SER A 50 -15.20 -5.20 -8.22
N PHE A 51 -14.30 -4.52 -8.92
CA PHE A 51 -14.06 -3.09 -8.79
C PHE A 51 -15.34 -2.24 -8.90
N VAL A 52 -16.28 -2.65 -9.77
CA VAL A 52 -17.54 -1.92 -9.97
C VAL A 52 -18.54 -2.15 -8.83
N THR A 53 -18.43 -3.28 -8.12
CA THR A 53 -19.40 -3.72 -7.11
C THR A 53 -18.93 -3.58 -5.68
N THR A 54 -17.62 -3.52 -5.44
CA THR A 54 -17.03 -3.42 -4.10
C THR A 54 -16.16 -2.15 -4.04
N PRO A 55 -16.65 -1.06 -3.44
CA PRO A 55 -15.88 0.16 -3.27
C PRO A 55 -14.63 -0.08 -2.43
N HIS A 56 -13.50 0.51 -2.83
CA HIS A 56 -12.23 0.44 -2.11
C HIS A 56 -12.21 1.46 -0.96
N LYS A 57 -13.17 1.34 -0.03
CA LYS A 57 -13.31 2.23 1.13
C LYS A 57 -12.81 1.55 2.39
N PHE A 58 -12.28 2.35 3.31
CA PHE A 58 -11.73 1.87 4.57
C PHE A 58 -12.74 1.01 5.35
N ASP A 59 -13.93 1.54 5.60
CA ASP A 59 -14.95 0.86 6.41
C ASP A 59 -15.52 -0.42 5.77
N ILE A 60 -15.30 -0.60 4.45
CA ILE A 60 -15.82 -1.76 3.71
C ILE A 60 -14.79 -2.87 3.61
N THR A 61 -13.51 -2.53 3.38
CA THR A 61 -12.51 -3.50 2.96
C THR A 61 -11.31 -3.63 3.90
N PHE A 62 -11.18 -2.77 4.93
CA PHE A 62 -9.99 -2.79 5.79
C PHE A 62 -9.83 -4.10 6.57
N ASP A 63 -10.91 -4.68 7.07
CA ASP A 63 -10.84 -5.98 7.77
C ASP A 63 -10.39 -7.12 6.85
N ASP A 64 -10.71 -7.04 5.54
CA ASP A 64 -10.18 -7.99 4.55
C ASP A 64 -8.68 -7.79 4.33
N ILE A 65 -8.21 -6.55 4.35
CA ILE A 65 -6.79 -6.23 4.21
C ILE A 65 -6.01 -6.67 5.46
N GLU A 66 -6.54 -6.45 6.64
CA GLU A 66 -5.97 -6.96 7.90
C GLU A 66 -5.82 -8.50 7.86
N ARG A 67 -6.87 -9.22 7.42
CA ARG A 67 -6.79 -10.68 7.21
C ARG A 67 -5.76 -11.08 6.15
N LYS A 68 -5.57 -10.27 5.09
CA LYS A 68 -4.54 -10.54 4.07
C LYS A 68 -3.13 -10.35 4.63
N ILE A 69 -2.90 -9.32 5.44
CA ILE A 69 -1.61 -9.08 6.12
C ILE A 69 -1.32 -10.26 7.07
N SER A 70 -2.29 -10.64 7.92
CA SER A 70 -2.14 -11.78 8.84
C SER A 70 -1.81 -13.08 8.10
N LYS A 71 -2.53 -13.37 7.01
CA LYS A 71 -2.26 -14.56 6.18
C LYS A 71 -0.91 -14.48 5.46
N PHE A 72 -0.48 -13.31 5.06
CA PHE A 72 0.83 -13.14 4.42
C PHE A 72 1.94 -13.53 5.39
N ILE A 73 1.88 -13.03 6.62
CA ILE A 73 2.89 -13.30 7.66
C ILE A 73 2.82 -14.76 8.11
N ALA A 74 1.63 -15.27 8.45
CA ALA A 74 1.44 -16.64 8.93
C ALA A 74 1.86 -17.73 7.91
N ASN A 75 1.71 -17.46 6.62
CA ASN A 75 2.07 -18.39 5.54
C ASN A 75 3.44 -18.09 4.92
N TYR A 76 4.25 -17.24 5.55
CA TYR A 76 5.58 -16.94 5.04
C TYR A 76 6.50 -18.12 5.26
N ASP A 77 6.90 -18.75 4.18
CA ASP A 77 7.85 -19.87 4.16
C ASP A 77 9.25 -19.29 4.02
N LYS A 78 10.05 -19.48 5.06
CA LYS A 78 11.40 -18.90 5.19
C LYS A 78 12.37 -19.48 4.18
N ASP A 79 12.26 -20.78 3.90
CA ASP A 79 13.16 -21.49 2.98
C ASP A 79 12.94 -21.05 1.53
N LYS A 80 11.71 -20.64 1.21
CA LYS A 80 11.33 -20.11 -0.11
C LYS A 80 11.45 -18.60 -0.23
N GLY A 81 11.57 -17.88 0.88
CA GLY A 81 11.70 -16.43 0.91
C GLY A 81 10.58 -15.69 0.18
N MET A 82 10.87 -14.48 -0.29
CA MET A 82 9.99 -13.73 -1.16
C MET A 82 9.92 -14.40 -2.55
N ASN A 83 8.73 -14.40 -3.16
CA ASN A 83 8.49 -14.94 -4.49
C ASN A 83 7.43 -14.12 -5.23
N MET A 84 7.24 -14.37 -6.52
CA MET A 84 6.30 -13.63 -7.39
C MET A 84 4.89 -13.54 -6.80
N ARG A 85 4.34 -14.63 -6.27
CA ARG A 85 2.98 -14.67 -5.70
C ARG A 85 2.87 -13.82 -4.44
N ARG A 86 3.86 -13.89 -3.56
CA ARG A 86 3.92 -13.09 -2.33
C ARG A 86 4.06 -11.61 -2.66
N CYS A 87 4.95 -11.29 -3.60
CA CYS A 87 5.17 -9.93 -4.00
C CYS A 87 3.92 -9.30 -4.65
N ALA A 88 3.22 -10.03 -5.51
CA ALA A 88 1.92 -9.60 -6.03
C ALA A 88 0.88 -9.44 -4.91
N GLY A 89 0.84 -10.35 -3.94
CA GLY A 89 -0.04 -10.24 -2.77
C GLY A 89 0.21 -8.97 -1.95
N LEU A 90 1.47 -8.63 -1.73
CA LEU A 90 1.85 -7.38 -1.05
C LEU A 90 1.44 -6.16 -1.87
N GLY A 91 1.62 -6.20 -3.21
CA GLY A 91 1.13 -5.16 -4.11
C GLY A 91 -0.39 -4.93 -4.00
N VAL A 92 -1.19 -6.00 -3.87
CA VAL A 92 -2.65 -5.89 -3.63
C VAL A 92 -2.96 -5.20 -2.28
N ILE A 93 -2.22 -5.53 -1.23
CA ILE A 93 -2.38 -4.87 0.08
C ILE A 93 -2.11 -3.36 -0.06
N ILE A 94 -1.00 -3.00 -0.69
CA ILE A 94 -0.59 -1.61 -0.87
C ILE A 94 -1.57 -0.80 -1.73
N HIS A 95 -2.19 -1.42 -2.73
CA HIS A 95 -3.26 -0.79 -3.49
C HIS A 95 -4.38 -0.27 -2.58
N TYR A 96 -4.95 -1.15 -1.74
CA TYR A 96 -6.03 -0.76 -0.85
C TYR A 96 -5.60 0.26 0.21
N ILE A 97 -4.40 0.11 0.78
CA ILE A 97 -3.86 1.10 1.72
C ILE A 97 -3.77 2.49 1.06
N ALA A 98 -3.29 2.58 -0.18
CA ALA A 98 -3.23 3.86 -0.91
C ALA A 98 -4.64 4.46 -1.12
N ASP A 99 -5.61 3.65 -1.52
CA ASP A 99 -6.98 4.09 -1.75
C ASP A 99 -7.64 4.65 -0.49
N TYR A 100 -7.36 4.09 0.69
CA TYR A 100 -7.92 4.58 1.96
C TYR A 100 -7.51 6.02 2.31
N PHE A 101 -6.35 6.46 1.83
CA PHE A 101 -5.84 7.83 2.01
C PHE A 101 -5.96 8.66 0.73
N THR A 102 -6.88 8.30 -0.17
CA THR A 102 -7.23 9.06 -1.35
C THR A 102 -8.63 9.63 -1.18
N PHE A 103 -8.77 10.96 -1.08
CA PHE A 103 -10.02 11.63 -0.72
C PHE A 103 -11.24 11.18 -1.53
N PRO A 104 -11.19 11.05 -2.88
CA PRO A 104 -12.31 10.56 -3.67
C PRO A 104 -12.82 9.15 -3.32
N HIS A 105 -12.08 8.37 -2.55
CA HIS A 105 -12.50 7.04 -2.07
C HIS A 105 -13.22 7.09 -0.71
N ASN A 106 -13.38 8.27 -0.13
CA ASN A 106 -14.01 8.47 1.17
C ASN A 106 -15.43 9.04 1.05
N ASP A 107 -16.30 8.75 2.02
CA ASP A 107 -17.73 9.08 1.96
C ASP A 107 -18.03 10.58 1.94
N HIS A 108 -17.12 11.39 2.47
CA HIS A 108 -17.24 12.85 2.54
C HIS A 108 -16.82 13.57 1.26
N TYR A 109 -16.41 12.83 0.22
CA TYR A 109 -16.03 13.45 -1.05
C TYR A 109 -17.24 14.04 -1.76
N PRO A 110 -17.29 15.37 -1.97
CA PRO A 110 -18.46 16.04 -2.54
C PRO A 110 -18.47 16.04 -4.08
N GLY A 111 -17.38 15.60 -4.71
CA GLY A 111 -17.18 15.68 -6.15
C GLY A 111 -17.92 14.60 -6.94
N ASN A 112 -18.20 14.90 -8.19
CA ASN A 112 -18.73 13.94 -9.14
C ASN A 112 -17.61 13.11 -9.79
N VAL A 113 -17.96 12.18 -10.70
CA VAL A 113 -17.01 11.31 -11.40
C VAL A 113 -15.95 12.10 -12.19
N LYS A 114 -16.28 13.26 -12.74
CA LYS A 114 -15.33 14.10 -13.49
C LYS A 114 -14.33 14.76 -12.53
N ASP A 115 -14.81 15.25 -11.39
CA ASP A 115 -13.97 15.84 -10.35
C ASP A 115 -13.02 14.81 -9.76
N HIS A 116 -13.49 13.58 -9.55
CA HIS A 116 -12.67 12.45 -9.16
C HIS A 116 -11.53 12.19 -10.15
N CYS A 117 -11.81 12.23 -11.47
CA CYS A 117 -10.77 12.04 -12.49
C CYS A 117 -9.71 13.15 -12.46
N TYR A 118 -10.10 14.40 -12.24
CA TYR A 118 -9.16 15.50 -12.12
C TYR A 118 -8.31 15.37 -10.86
N TYR A 119 -8.92 15.02 -9.74
CA TYR A 119 -8.22 14.78 -8.49
C TYR A 119 -7.14 13.72 -8.64
N GLU A 120 -7.47 12.57 -9.20
CA GLU A 120 -6.51 11.48 -9.42
C GLU A 120 -5.40 11.83 -10.42
N ARG A 121 -5.72 12.69 -11.41
CA ARG A 121 -4.68 13.22 -12.30
C ARG A 121 -3.67 14.05 -11.52
N ASP A 122 -4.16 14.95 -10.67
CA ASP A 122 -3.32 15.85 -9.90
C ASP A 122 -2.53 15.06 -8.83
N LEU A 123 -3.17 14.09 -8.18
CA LEU A 123 -2.52 13.13 -7.28
C LEU A 123 -1.36 12.39 -7.96
N LYS A 124 -1.54 11.93 -9.20
CA LYS A 124 -0.48 11.24 -9.96
C LYS A 124 0.74 12.13 -10.20
N PHE A 125 0.52 13.38 -10.60
CA PHE A 125 1.63 14.30 -10.87
C PHE A 125 2.30 14.76 -9.58
N GLY A 126 1.52 15.10 -8.56
CA GLY A 126 2.01 15.45 -7.23
C GLY A 126 2.79 14.30 -6.58
N MET A 127 2.29 13.07 -6.67
CA MET A 127 2.97 11.87 -6.17
C MET A 127 4.38 11.74 -6.75
N ARG A 128 4.54 11.87 -8.07
CA ARG A 128 5.85 11.77 -8.71
C ARG A 128 6.83 12.84 -8.22
N ALA A 129 6.35 14.09 -8.13
CA ALA A 129 7.18 15.19 -7.64
C ALA A 129 7.55 14.99 -6.17
N PHE A 130 6.60 14.60 -5.33
CA PHE A 130 6.83 14.37 -3.90
C PHE A 130 7.83 13.25 -3.64
N LEU A 131 7.75 12.19 -4.40
CA LEU A 131 8.59 11.01 -4.23
C LEU A 131 10.10 11.29 -4.47
N GLU A 132 10.44 12.39 -5.14
CA GLU A 132 11.83 12.85 -5.37
C GLU A 132 12.32 13.81 -4.27
N THR A 133 11.49 14.15 -3.26
CA THR A 133 11.83 15.08 -2.19
C THR A 133 12.56 14.42 -1.02
N GLU A 134 13.30 15.23 -0.25
CA GLU A 134 13.90 14.80 1.02
C GLU A 134 12.84 14.37 2.05
N GLU A 135 11.66 15.01 2.06
CA GLU A 135 10.55 14.63 2.93
C GLU A 135 10.12 13.17 2.68
N ALA A 136 9.98 12.78 1.41
CA ALA A 136 9.67 11.40 1.06
C ALA A 136 10.78 10.41 1.47
N ALA A 137 12.05 10.82 1.38
CA ALA A 137 13.17 10.02 1.85
C ALA A 137 13.13 9.85 3.39
N GLN A 138 12.89 10.93 4.13
CA GLN A 138 12.76 10.90 5.59
C GLN A 138 11.61 10.01 6.05
N ILE A 139 10.44 10.06 5.38
CA ILE A 139 9.32 9.15 5.69
C ILE A 139 9.77 7.69 5.58
N LYS A 140 10.59 7.35 4.58
CA LYS A 140 11.08 5.98 4.39
C LYS A 140 12.06 5.54 5.48
N GLU A 141 12.91 6.43 5.95
CA GLU A 141 13.92 6.12 6.97
C GLU A 141 13.30 5.93 8.37
N HIS A 142 12.30 6.73 8.71
CA HIS A 142 11.76 6.86 10.07
C HIS A 142 10.47 6.06 10.33
N VAL A 143 10.28 4.94 9.65
CA VAL A 143 9.14 4.05 9.93
C VAL A 143 9.36 3.30 11.24
N ALA A 144 8.34 3.34 12.12
CA ALA A 144 8.35 2.57 13.36
C ALA A 144 8.39 1.05 13.09
N ALA A 145 9.08 0.31 13.95
CA ALA A 145 8.97 -1.14 13.97
C ALA A 145 7.63 -1.56 14.60
N TYR A 146 7.04 -2.63 14.10
CA TYR A 146 5.83 -3.24 14.63
C TYR A 146 6.09 -4.72 14.87
N ASP A 147 5.73 -5.19 16.06
CA ASP A 147 5.99 -6.58 16.48
C ASP A 147 4.80 -7.50 16.19
N SER A 148 3.62 -6.93 15.91
CA SER A 148 2.41 -7.69 15.60
C SER A 148 1.56 -7.03 14.51
N VAL A 149 0.69 -7.85 13.88
CA VAL A 149 -0.30 -7.36 12.91
C VAL A 149 -1.28 -6.42 13.58
N GLU A 150 -1.68 -6.74 14.81
CA GLU A 150 -2.62 -5.96 15.61
C GLU A 150 -2.10 -4.54 15.87
N GLU A 151 -0.82 -4.40 16.20
CA GLU A 151 -0.19 -3.08 16.39
C GLU A 151 -0.15 -2.29 15.09
N LEU A 152 0.31 -2.93 14.00
CA LEU A 152 0.38 -2.29 12.68
C LEU A 152 -1.00 -1.83 12.22
N THR A 153 -2.02 -2.68 12.31
CA THR A 153 -3.36 -2.35 11.84
C THR A 153 -4.08 -1.35 12.74
N SER A 154 -3.84 -1.39 14.06
CA SER A 154 -4.29 -0.37 15.01
C SER A 154 -3.69 1.00 14.69
N TYR A 155 -2.41 1.03 14.34
CA TYR A 155 -1.76 2.25 13.89
C TYR A 155 -2.41 2.80 12.60
N ILE A 156 -2.64 1.96 11.58
CA ILE A 156 -3.30 2.37 10.34
C ILE A 156 -4.71 2.92 10.61
N ARG A 157 -5.49 2.28 11.49
CA ARG A 157 -6.80 2.80 11.93
C ARG A 157 -6.67 4.18 12.58
N SER A 158 -5.67 4.37 13.42
CA SER A 158 -5.41 5.65 14.12
C SER A 158 -5.07 6.77 13.14
N ILE A 159 -4.15 6.53 12.20
CA ILE A 159 -3.77 7.56 11.23
C ILE A 159 -4.90 7.83 10.21
N HIS A 160 -5.70 6.83 9.84
CA HIS A 160 -6.88 7.05 9.02
C HIS A 160 -7.92 7.93 9.73
N ASN A 161 -8.18 7.68 11.00
CA ASN A 161 -9.07 8.54 11.80
C ASN A 161 -8.55 9.99 11.92
N SER A 162 -7.23 10.19 11.91
CA SER A 162 -6.62 11.51 11.89
C SER A 162 -6.73 12.17 10.51
N TYR A 163 -6.48 11.40 9.46
CA TYR A 163 -6.63 11.82 8.06
C TYR A 163 -8.06 12.31 7.77
N MET A 164 -9.08 11.59 8.23
CA MET A 164 -10.50 11.97 8.03
C MET A 164 -10.91 13.31 8.65
N LYS A 165 -10.07 13.93 9.48
CA LYS A 165 -10.30 15.24 10.10
C LYS A 165 -9.64 16.40 9.34
N LEU A 166 -8.89 16.12 8.29
CA LEU A 166 -8.14 17.10 7.51
C LEU A 166 -9.00 17.79 6.45
N ALA A 167 -8.42 18.79 5.79
CA ALA A 167 -9.05 19.52 4.69
C ALA A 167 -9.07 18.71 3.36
N HIS A 168 -8.31 17.63 3.26
CA HIS A 168 -8.20 16.74 2.11
C HIS A 168 -7.69 17.43 0.85
N THR A 169 -6.47 17.92 0.92
CA THR A 169 -5.73 18.38 -0.26
C THR A 169 -4.97 17.22 -0.91
N VAL A 170 -4.62 17.38 -2.19
CA VAL A 170 -3.79 16.40 -2.91
C VAL A 170 -2.45 16.17 -2.21
N GLU A 171 -1.84 17.21 -1.66
CA GLU A 171 -0.58 17.15 -0.92
C GLU A 171 -0.71 16.36 0.38
N GLU A 172 -1.80 16.54 1.11
CA GLU A 172 -2.08 15.76 2.33
C GLU A 172 -2.28 14.29 2.00
N ASP A 173 -3.10 13.98 0.98
CA ASP A 173 -3.30 12.60 0.52
C ASP A 173 -1.96 11.94 0.19
N ILE A 174 -1.09 12.61 -0.59
CA ILE A 174 0.21 12.09 -0.98
C ILE A 174 1.07 11.74 0.23
N ARG A 175 1.17 12.63 1.23
CA ARG A 175 1.94 12.37 2.45
C ARG A 175 1.41 11.15 3.20
N TYR A 176 0.10 11.09 3.41
CA TYR A 176 -0.53 9.97 4.08
C TYR A 176 -0.39 8.65 3.32
N ILE A 177 -0.57 8.66 1.99
CA ILE A 177 -0.39 7.48 1.14
C ILE A 177 1.04 6.95 1.26
N VAL A 178 2.05 7.81 1.05
CA VAL A 178 3.45 7.39 1.09
C VAL A 178 3.81 6.87 2.47
N HIS A 179 3.41 7.58 3.53
CA HIS A 179 3.67 7.17 4.91
C HIS A 179 3.00 5.83 5.25
N ALA A 180 1.70 5.69 5.01
CA ALA A 180 0.95 4.47 5.33
C ALA A 180 1.46 3.26 4.54
N CYS A 181 1.68 3.41 3.24
CA CYS A 181 2.16 2.32 2.39
C CYS A 181 3.58 1.87 2.77
N THR A 182 4.49 2.81 3.02
CA THR A 182 5.85 2.50 3.48
C THR A 182 5.82 1.79 4.84
N THR A 183 4.99 2.26 5.77
CA THR A 183 4.82 1.66 7.09
C THR A 183 4.32 0.22 6.99
N VAL A 184 3.30 -0.03 6.18
CA VAL A 184 2.76 -1.40 5.99
C VAL A 184 3.80 -2.32 5.39
N VAL A 185 4.50 -1.91 4.34
CA VAL A 185 5.52 -2.75 3.70
C VAL A 185 6.65 -3.08 4.67
N LYS A 186 7.24 -2.08 5.31
CA LYS A 186 8.33 -2.30 6.26
C LYS A 186 7.88 -3.10 7.47
N GLY A 187 6.71 -2.83 8.03
CA GLY A 187 6.14 -3.60 9.13
C GLY A 187 5.97 -5.08 8.78
N VAL A 188 5.37 -5.38 7.62
CA VAL A 188 5.21 -6.76 7.14
C VAL A 188 6.56 -7.44 6.92
N LEU A 189 7.52 -6.77 6.27
CA LEU A 189 8.85 -7.32 6.02
C LEU A 189 9.63 -7.56 7.32
N ASN A 190 9.56 -6.65 8.28
CA ASN A 190 10.19 -6.81 9.59
C ASN A 190 9.63 -8.03 10.35
N MET A 191 8.30 -8.18 10.40
CA MET A 191 7.66 -9.32 11.06
C MET A 191 8.08 -10.66 10.45
N VAL A 192 8.18 -10.76 9.11
CA VAL A 192 8.63 -12.01 8.48
C VAL A 192 10.15 -12.24 8.68
N SER A 193 10.96 -11.19 8.73
CA SER A 193 12.39 -11.28 9.01
C SER A 193 12.67 -11.69 10.47
N TYR A 194 11.96 -11.10 11.43
CA TYR A 194 12.06 -11.45 12.85
C TYR A 194 11.65 -12.90 13.10
N ALA A 195 10.57 -13.35 12.47
CA ALA A 195 10.18 -14.75 12.50
C ALA A 195 11.27 -15.69 11.93
N VAL A 196 12.12 -15.20 11.02
CA VAL A 196 13.32 -15.92 10.53
C VAL A 196 14.37 -16.07 11.63
N SER A 197 14.73 -14.99 12.31
CA SER A 197 15.81 -14.96 13.31
C SER A 197 15.50 -15.82 14.54
N THR A 198 14.27 -15.77 15.06
CA THR A 198 13.86 -16.55 16.25
C THR A 198 13.83 -18.05 16.02
N SER A 199 13.57 -18.52 14.78
CA SER A 199 13.57 -19.95 14.47
C SER A 199 14.98 -20.52 14.31
N VAL A 200 15.94 -19.71 13.84
CA VAL A 200 17.35 -20.13 13.73
C VAL A 200 17.96 -20.29 15.12
N MET A 201 17.65 -19.40 16.07
CA MET A 201 18.11 -19.54 17.45
C MET A 201 17.60 -20.80 18.15
N ASN A 202 16.35 -21.19 17.92
CA ASN A 202 15.76 -22.40 18.50
C ASN A 202 16.34 -23.70 17.94
N ILE A 203 16.98 -23.70 16.78
CA ILE A 203 17.64 -24.89 16.20
C ILE A 203 19.05 -25.08 16.76
N GLN A 204 19.68 -24.06 17.30
CA GLN A 204 21.05 -24.16 17.90
C GLN A 204 21.07 -24.68 19.35
N TYR A 205 19.92 -24.88 19.98
CA TYR A 205 19.79 -25.34 21.37
C TYR A 205 19.10 -26.72 21.51
N VAL A 206 19.01 -27.51 20.45
CA VAL A 206 18.59 -28.92 20.43
C VAL A 206 19.72 -29.75 19.87
#